data_5c8feee1c7792f7bc19d5b46a0ed1fd1
#
_entry.id   5c8feee1c7792f7bc19d5b46a0ed1fd1
#
_cell.length_a   1.000
_cell.length_b   1.000
_cell.length_c   1.000
_cell.angle_alpha   90.00
_cell.angle_beta   90.00
_cell.angle_gamma   90.00
#
_symmetry.space_group_name_H-M   'P 1'
#
loop_
_entity.id
_entity.type
_entity.pdbx_description
1 polymer ?
#
loop_
_entity_poly.entity_id
_entity_poly.type
_entity_poly.pdbx_seq_one_letter_code
_entity_poly.pdbx_strand_id
1 'polypeptide(L)'
;AICVVERAGADEQPVSLMAIRFDRPVSNAARFSRLLGAFSLVLALAVMIAHRFGGLATPYLVLLLIAAAGGALLAAMLAAVGLRSLWMTGAEGGLAALAALIYAAFPLGLGAYATERYMTRPDIYDVSTDPVSAPDWLSPPHSDQIWLKRNVQVTPEDREKQLAAYPELTGRRYEGALDRVLEAVRKVAKMSGMTITRSSGDTAPGRDPEDRPVKPPRPSDDAVADAPDIVPVPTPRPYDDDVAKLIRGANGVTLQGTTRTLILGLRFDIIIRLREEAETTFVDIRVASRYGQHDLGFSAEIAGDYLKALDAELLGIAGG
;
A
#
# COMPACT_ATOMS: atom_id res chain seq x y z
N ALA A 1 -45.20 72.06 -73.85
CA ALA A 1 -44.17 72.48 -72.93
C ALA A 1 -44.04 71.50 -71.83
N ILE A 2 -43.03 70.71 -71.87
CA ILE A 2 -42.72 69.72 -70.83
C ILE A 2 -41.54 70.30 -70.04
N CYS A 3 -41.83 70.70 -68.78
CA CYS A 3 -40.79 71.06 -67.84
C CYS A 3 -40.12 69.78 -67.28
N VAL A 4 -38.89 69.57 -67.63
CA VAL A 4 -38.02 68.59 -67.01
C VAL A 4 -37.47 69.26 -65.76
N VAL A 5 -37.91 68.79 -64.59
CA VAL A 5 -37.30 69.13 -63.29
C VAL A 5 -36.19 68.15 -63.05
N GLU A 6 -34.99 68.61 -63.20
CA GLU A 6 -33.76 67.89 -62.83
C GLU A 6 -33.66 67.83 -61.31
N ARG A 7 -33.82 66.61 -60.71
CA ARG A 7 -33.63 66.36 -59.28
C ARG A 7 -32.13 66.21 -59.04
N ALA A 8 -31.57 67.17 -58.35
CA ALA A 8 -30.23 67.13 -57.83
C ALA A 8 -30.06 65.87 -56.94
N GLY A 9 -29.03 65.11 -57.24
CA GLY A 9 -28.68 63.93 -56.47
C GLY A 9 -28.31 64.31 -55.05
N ALA A 10 -29.06 63.72 -54.09
CA ALA A 10 -28.66 63.69 -52.71
C ALA A 10 -27.53 62.64 -52.56
N ASP A 11 -26.38 63.11 -52.15
CA ASP A 11 -25.24 62.31 -51.78
C ASP A 11 -25.67 61.41 -50.58
N GLU A 12 -26.18 60.19 -50.86
CA GLU A 12 -26.36 59.18 -49.86
C GLU A 12 -24.97 58.58 -49.47
N GLN A 13 -24.35 59.17 -48.45
CA GLN A 13 -23.22 58.55 -47.84
C GLN A 13 -23.68 57.22 -47.22
N PRO A 14 -23.03 56.08 -47.53
CA PRO A 14 -23.38 54.84 -46.92
C PRO A 14 -23.12 54.95 -45.42
N VAL A 15 -24.19 54.90 -44.61
CA VAL A 15 -24.09 54.78 -43.18
C VAL A 15 -23.40 53.44 -42.92
N SER A 16 -22.09 53.50 -42.68
CA SER A 16 -21.33 52.34 -42.20
C SER A 16 -21.89 51.97 -40.87
N LEU A 17 -22.71 50.92 -40.86
CA LEU A 17 -23.15 50.25 -39.64
C LEU A 17 -21.90 49.67 -38.98
N MET A 18 -21.30 50.42 -38.08
CA MET A 18 -20.27 49.97 -37.19
C MET A 18 -20.91 48.84 -36.32
N ALA A 19 -20.75 47.58 -36.75
CA ALA A 19 -21.11 46.43 -35.94
C ALA A 19 -20.23 46.50 -34.69
N ILE A 20 -20.81 46.90 -33.57
CA ILE A 20 -20.14 46.85 -32.28
C ILE A 20 -19.95 45.36 -31.96
N ARG A 21 -18.75 44.87 -32.26
CA ARG A 21 -18.34 43.51 -31.80
C ARG A 21 -18.18 43.58 -30.29
N PHE A 22 -19.16 43.08 -29.59
CA PHE A 22 -19.01 42.76 -28.16
C PHE A 22 -18.11 41.53 -28.02
N ASP A 23 -16.81 41.77 -28.02
CA ASP A 23 -15.86 40.73 -27.67
C ASP A 23 -16.01 40.46 -26.18
N ARG A 24 -16.57 39.27 -25.83
CA ARG A 24 -16.70 38.85 -24.44
C ARG A 24 -15.31 38.68 -23.84
N PRO A 25 -15.01 39.22 -22.65
CA PRO A 25 -13.72 39.06 -22.03
C PRO A 25 -13.45 37.58 -21.76
N VAL A 26 -12.28 37.09 -22.16
CA VAL A 26 -11.89 35.70 -21.92
C VAL A 26 -11.29 35.59 -20.52
N SER A 27 -11.80 34.67 -19.69
CA SER A 27 -11.26 34.42 -18.36
C SER A 27 -9.95 33.63 -18.44
N ASN A 28 -8.82 34.30 -18.23
CA ASN A 28 -7.51 33.67 -18.15
C ASN A 28 -7.46 32.64 -17.00
N ALA A 29 -8.13 32.93 -15.87
CA ALA A 29 -8.23 31.98 -14.73
C ALA A 29 -8.85 30.65 -15.16
N ALA A 30 -9.92 30.68 -15.98
CA ALA A 30 -10.55 29.45 -16.48
C ALA A 30 -9.65 28.66 -17.45
N ARG A 31 -8.82 29.33 -18.25
CA ARG A 31 -7.85 28.65 -19.14
C ARG A 31 -6.74 28.00 -18.33
N PHE A 32 -6.14 28.73 -17.38
CA PHE A 32 -5.09 28.21 -16.50
C PHE A 32 -5.59 27.05 -15.62
N SER A 33 -6.82 27.15 -15.08
CA SER A 33 -7.40 26.08 -14.28
C SER A 33 -7.50 24.78 -15.07
N ARG A 34 -7.93 24.83 -16.36
CA ARG A 34 -8.03 23.65 -17.21
C ARG A 34 -6.67 23.00 -17.45
N LEU A 35 -5.64 23.80 -17.78
CA LEU A 35 -4.29 23.27 -18.00
C LEU A 35 -3.71 22.66 -16.75
N LEU A 36 -3.84 23.33 -15.61
CA LEU A 36 -3.33 22.86 -14.34
C LEU A 36 -4.07 21.59 -13.86
N GLY A 37 -5.40 21.57 -14.02
CA GLY A 37 -6.21 20.38 -13.70
C GLY A 37 -5.83 19.17 -14.56
N ALA A 38 -5.67 19.38 -15.88
CA ALA A 38 -5.23 18.33 -16.80
C ALA A 38 -3.83 17.83 -16.45
N PHE A 39 -2.89 18.74 -16.15
CA PHE A 39 -1.54 18.37 -15.71
C PHE A 39 -1.57 17.54 -14.41
N SER A 40 -2.35 17.97 -13.41
CA SER A 40 -2.50 17.26 -12.14
C SER A 40 -3.08 15.86 -12.31
N LEU A 41 -4.07 15.70 -13.19
CA LEU A 41 -4.64 14.40 -13.52
C LEU A 41 -3.60 13.49 -14.19
N VAL A 42 -2.93 13.99 -15.22
CA VAL A 42 -1.90 13.23 -15.93
C VAL A 42 -0.75 12.85 -15.01
N LEU A 43 -0.30 13.77 -14.14
CA LEU A 43 0.73 13.52 -13.15
C LEU A 43 0.30 12.39 -12.19
N ALA A 44 -0.91 12.46 -11.63
CA ALA A 44 -1.40 11.44 -10.71
C ALA A 44 -1.45 10.04 -11.37
N LEU A 45 -2.02 9.96 -12.59
CA LEU A 45 -2.10 8.70 -13.33
C LEU A 45 -0.71 8.16 -13.71
N ALA A 46 0.17 9.02 -14.22
CA ALA A 46 1.52 8.63 -14.63
C ALA A 46 2.34 8.11 -13.44
N VAL A 47 2.24 8.76 -12.27
CA VAL A 47 2.95 8.35 -11.06
C VAL A 47 2.42 7.01 -10.52
N MET A 48 1.10 6.80 -10.56
CA MET A 48 0.49 5.51 -10.17
C MET A 48 0.96 4.38 -11.09
N ILE A 49 0.96 4.60 -12.41
CA ILE A 49 1.44 3.62 -13.40
C ILE A 49 2.94 3.36 -13.19
N ALA A 50 3.75 4.41 -13.02
CA ALA A 50 5.19 4.29 -12.80
C ALA A 50 5.51 3.52 -11.50
N HIS A 51 4.74 3.71 -10.44
CA HIS A 51 4.90 2.95 -9.21
C HIS A 51 4.46 1.49 -9.37
N ARG A 52 3.34 1.26 -10.04
CA ARG A 52 2.79 -0.08 -10.22
C ARG A 52 3.65 -0.97 -11.12
N PHE A 53 4.17 -0.42 -12.23
CA PHE A 53 4.85 -1.16 -13.29
C PHE A 53 6.30 -0.74 -13.51
N GLY A 54 6.67 0.51 -13.19
CA GLY A 54 7.99 1.08 -13.49
C GLY A 54 8.99 1.03 -12.33
N GLY A 55 8.63 0.52 -11.15
CA GLY A 55 9.55 0.40 -10.01
C GLY A 55 9.82 1.71 -9.26
N LEU A 56 9.02 2.75 -9.45
CA LEU A 56 9.09 3.99 -8.66
C LEU A 56 8.98 3.65 -7.17
N ALA A 57 9.86 4.19 -6.33
CA ALA A 57 9.81 3.95 -4.89
C ALA A 57 8.61 4.67 -4.25
N THR A 58 8.00 4.05 -3.24
CA THR A 58 6.80 4.58 -2.54
C THR A 58 6.97 6.00 -1.99
N PRO A 59 8.11 6.44 -1.43
CA PRO A 59 8.28 7.82 -0.99
C PRO A 59 8.08 8.84 -2.12
N TYR A 60 8.56 8.55 -3.33
CA TYR A 60 8.33 9.43 -4.49
C TYR A 60 6.89 9.39 -4.99
N LEU A 61 6.23 8.22 -4.95
CA LEU A 61 4.79 8.12 -5.22
C LEU A 61 4.01 9.09 -4.33
N VAL A 62 4.23 9.02 -3.01
CA VAL A 62 3.49 9.85 -2.04
C VAL A 62 3.76 11.34 -2.29
N LEU A 63 5.03 11.74 -2.47
CA LEU A 63 5.39 13.13 -2.75
C LEU A 63 4.69 13.67 -4.01
N LEU A 64 4.74 12.90 -5.10
CA LEU A 64 4.17 13.33 -6.37
C LEU A 64 2.64 13.32 -6.36
N LEU A 65 2.00 12.41 -5.61
CA LEU A 65 0.54 12.43 -5.41
C LEU A 65 0.11 13.65 -4.58
N ILE A 66 0.88 14.03 -3.55
CA ILE A 66 0.63 15.28 -2.79
C ILE A 66 0.76 16.49 -3.72
N ALA A 67 1.78 16.53 -4.57
CA ALA A 67 1.95 17.61 -5.54
C ALA A 67 0.79 17.65 -6.55
N ALA A 68 0.34 16.50 -7.04
CA ALA A 68 -0.82 16.41 -7.93
C ALA A 68 -2.12 16.87 -7.25
N ALA A 69 -2.35 16.47 -5.99
CA ALA A 69 -3.52 16.93 -5.22
C ALA A 69 -3.47 18.44 -4.94
N GLY A 70 -2.30 18.99 -4.60
CA GLY A 70 -2.08 20.43 -4.43
C GLY A 70 -2.34 21.21 -5.71
N GLY A 71 -1.83 20.72 -6.85
CA GLY A 71 -2.10 21.31 -8.17
C GLY A 71 -3.59 21.25 -8.56
N ALA A 72 -4.25 20.13 -8.27
CA ALA A 72 -5.69 19.97 -8.49
C ALA A 72 -6.53 20.92 -7.61
N LEU A 73 -6.14 21.12 -6.34
CA LEU A 73 -6.78 22.07 -5.45
C LEU A 73 -6.66 23.51 -5.98
N LEU A 74 -5.46 23.89 -6.41
CA LEU A 74 -5.23 25.20 -7.03
C LEU A 74 -6.05 25.35 -8.33
N ALA A 75 -6.11 24.31 -9.16
CA ALA A 75 -6.93 24.31 -10.37
C ALA A 75 -8.43 24.48 -10.03
N ALA A 76 -8.93 23.83 -8.99
CA ALA A 76 -10.31 23.98 -8.55
C ALA A 76 -10.61 25.40 -8.03
N MET A 77 -9.69 26.00 -7.28
CA MET A 77 -9.80 27.39 -6.85
C MET A 77 -9.84 28.36 -8.01
N LEU A 78 -8.94 28.20 -9.00
CA LEU A 78 -8.92 29.02 -10.21
C LEU A 78 -10.18 28.82 -11.06
N ALA A 79 -10.71 27.60 -11.12
CA ALA A 79 -11.99 27.31 -11.79
C ALA A 79 -13.16 28.03 -11.11
N ALA A 80 -13.20 28.05 -9.77
CA ALA A 80 -14.21 28.80 -9.02
C ALA A 80 -14.15 30.32 -9.32
N VAL A 81 -12.94 30.89 -9.38
CA VAL A 81 -12.75 32.29 -9.79
C VAL A 81 -13.22 32.50 -11.22
N GLY A 82 -12.92 31.58 -12.14
CA GLY A 82 -13.37 31.61 -13.53
C GLY A 82 -14.90 31.56 -13.65
N LEU A 83 -15.57 30.72 -12.91
CA LEU A 83 -17.03 30.62 -12.84
C LEU A 83 -17.66 31.88 -12.24
N ARG A 84 -17.06 32.43 -11.18
CA ARG A 84 -17.50 33.70 -10.60
C ARG A 84 -17.40 34.82 -11.66
N SER A 85 -16.31 34.90 -12.42
CA SER A 85 -16.15 35.89 -13.51
C SER A 85 -17.21 35.69 -14.58
N LEU A 86 -17.56 34.47 -14.97
CA LEU A 86 -18.66 34.16 -15.87
C LEU A 86 -20.00 34.76 -15.36
N TRP A 87 -20.31 34.54 -14.08
CA TRP A 87 -21.54 35.06 -13.48
C TRP A 87 -21.59 36.56 -13.37
N MET A 88 -20.47 37.21 -13.07
CA MET A 88 -20.41 38.67 -12.84
C MET A 88 -20.30 39.50 -14.14
N THR A 89 -19.56 39.00 -15.14
CA THR A 89 -19.19 39.80 -16.33
C THR A 89 -19.56 39.11 -17.65
N GLY A 90 -20.20 37.94 -17.62
CA GLY A 90 -20.51 37.18 -18.84
C GLY A 90 -19.27 36.70 -19.60
N ALA A 91 -18.11 36.60 -18.92
CA ALA A 91 -16.85 36.19 -19.53
C ALA A 91 -16.92 34.78 -20.13
N GLU A 92 -16.24 34.58 -21.26
CA GLU A 92 -16.10 33.25 -21.84
C GLU A 92 -15.11 32.39 -21.04
N GLY A 93 -15.43 31.10 -20.82
CA GLY A 93 -14.54 30.17 -20.14
C GLY A 93 -15.25 29.14 -19.21
N GLY A 94 -16.58 29.17 -19.18
CA GLY A 94 -17.36 28.23 -18.30
C GLY A 94 -17.06 26.77 -18.57
N LEU A 95 -16.96 26.34 -19.84
CA LEU A 95 -16.58 24.97 -20.22
C LEU A 95 -15.14 24.63 -19.80
N ALA A 96 -14.22 25.59 -19.86
CA ALA A 96 -12.85 25.35 -19.39
C ALA A 96 -12.78 25.17 -17.87
N ALA A 97 -13.53 25.95 -17.11
CA ALA A 97 -13.63 25.81 -15.66
C ALA A 97 -14.30 24.49 -15.25
N LEU A 98 -15.36 24.09 -15.95
CA LEU A 98 -16.01 22.80 -15.71
C LEU A 98 -15.05 21.63 -16.00
N ALA A 99 -14.34 21.67 -17.13
CA ALA A 99 -13.34 20.66 -17.47
C ALA A 99 -12.21 20.59 -16.41
N ALA A 100 -11.78 21.75 -15.88
CA ALA A 100 -10.79 21.80 -14.80
C ALA A 100 -11.28 21.06 -13.54
N LEU A 101 -12.54 21.26 -13.14
CA LEU A 101 -13.14 20.58 -11.99
C LEU A 101 -13.23 19.07 -12.22
N ILE A 102 -13.59 18.63 -13.42
CA ILE A 102 -13.64 17.20 -13.79
C ILE A 102 -12.23 16.58 -13.69
N TYR A 103 -11.22 17.27 -14.23
CA TYR A 103 -9.83 16.77 -14.16
C TYR A 103 -9.29 16.78 -12.72
N ALA A 104 -9.63 17.77 -11.92
CA ALA A 104 -9.22 17.86 -10.53
C ALA A 104 -9.92 16.83 -9.63
N ALA A 105 -11.09 16.32 -10.01
CA ALA A 105 -11.89 15.43 -9.17
C ALA A 105 -11.14 14.14 -8.78
N PHE A 106 -10.38 13.54 -9.71
CA PHE A 106 -9.65 12.30 -9.44
C PHE A 106 -8.50 12.50 -8.43
N PRO A 107 -7.51 13.40 -8.62
CA PRO A 107 -6.45 13.59 -7.65
C PRO A 107 -6.95 14.13 -6.29
N LEU A 108 -7.99 14.97 -6.28
CA LEU A 108 -8.63 15.43 -5.05
C LEU A 108 -9.37 14.30 -4.32
N GLY A 109 -10.10 13.46 -5.06
CA GLY A 109 -10.78 12.30 -4.49
C GLY A 109 -9.81 11.31 -3.86
N LEU A 110 -8.68 11.05 -4.53
CA LEU A 110 -7.62 10.20 -3.98
C LEU A 110 -7.00 10.82 -2.72
N GLY A 111 -6.73 12.13 -2.74
CA GLY A 111 -6.23 12.86 -1.57
C GLY A 111 -7.21 12.86 -0.40
N ALA A 112 -8.50 13.06 -0.67
CA ALA A 112 -9.56 13.02 0.36
C ALA A 112 -9.68 11.62 0.97
N TYR A 113 -9.65 10.56 0.15
CA TYR A 113 -9.65 9.17 0.61
C TYR A 113 -8.45 8.86 1.52
N ALA A 114 -7.24 9.28 1.10
CA ALA A 114 -6.04 9.07 1.91
C ALA A 114 -6.10 9.85 3.24
N THR A 115 -6.64 11.09 3.22
CA THR A 115 -6.80 11.92 4.41
C THR A 115 -7.83 11.32 5.37
N GLU A 116 -8.96 10.85 4.86
CA GLU A 116 -9.99 10.19 5.66
C GLU A 116 -9.39 8.98 6.39
N ARG A 117 -8.68 8.10 5.67
CA ARG A 117 -8.03 6.93 6.27
C ARG A 117 -6.95 7.31 7.28
N TYR A 118 -6.18 8.35 6.99
CA TYR A 118 -5.16 8.86 7.92
C TYR A 118 -5.77 9.36 9.24
N MET A 119 -6.96 9.96 9.18
CA MET A 119 -7.65 10.50 10.36
C MET A 119 -8.44 9.44 11.15
N THR A 120 -8.90 8.38 10.48
CA THR A 120 -9.81 7.38 11.09
C THR A 120 -9.12 6.09 11.50
N ARG A 121 -7.95 5.76 10.92
CA ARG A 121 -7.20 4.55 11.21
C ARG A 121 -6.08 4.83 12.21
N PRO A 122 -5.68 3.83 13.01
CA PRO A 122 -4.59 4.00 13.97
C PRO A 122 -3.25 4.24 13.29
N ASP A 123 -2.39 5.02 13.95
CA ASP A 123 -1.01 5.27 13.51
C ASP A 123 -0.11 4.07 13.85
N ILE A 124 -0.22 3.03 13.03
CA ILE A 124 0.56 1.80 13.11
C ILE A 124 0.94 1.35 11.69
N TYR A 125 2.05 0.63 11.56
CA TYR A 125 2.54 0.13 10.28
C TYR A 125 2.65 -1.39 10.22
N ASP A 126 2.48 -2.06 11.36
CA ASP A 126 2.68 -3.50 11.54
C ASP A 126 1.52 -4.07 12.35
N VAL A 127 0.83 -5.02 11.79
CA VAL A 127 -0.35 -5.67 12.38
C VAL A 127 -0.12 -7.17 12.44
N SER A 128 -0.44 -7.78 13.58
CA SER A 128 -0.33 -9.23 13.79
C SER A 128 -1.59 -9.79 14.41
N THR A 129 -2.00 -10.98 14.00
CA THR A 129 -3.12 -11.70 14.60
C THR A 129 -2.80 -12.25 16.00
N ASP A 130 -1.50 -12.38 16.32
CA ASP A 130 -1.00 -12.63 17.68
C ASP A 130 -0.16 -11.39 18.10
N PRO A 131 -0.76 -10.40 18.78
CA PRO A 131 -0.04 -9.19 19.18
C PRO A 131 0.97 -9.44 20.32
N VAL A 132 0.75 -10.48 21.13
CA VAL A 132 1.60 -10.82 22.29
C VAL A 132 2.86 -11.57 21.85
N SER A 133 2.71 -12.53 20.93
CA SER A 133 3.81 -13.36 20.40
C SER A 133 3.78 -13.31 18.87
N ALA A 134 3.97 -12.10 18.33
CA ALA A 134 3.93 -11.88 16.88
C ALA A 134 4.99 -12.78 16.18
N PRO A 135 4.66 -13.33 14.99
CA PRO A 135 5.62 -14.11 14.22
C PRO A 135 6.89 -13.31 13.92
N ASP A 136 8.05 -13.93 14.20
CA ASP A 136 9.35 -13.33 13.90
C ASP A 136 9.66 -13.38 12.40
N TRP A 137 10.30 -12.34 11.87
CA TRP A 137 10.73 -12.31 10.48
C TRP A 137 11.86 -13.29 10.22
N LEU A 138 11.73 -14.18 9.23
CA LEU A 138 12.83 -15.06 8.78
C LEU A 138 14.01 -14.25 8.23
N SER A 139 13.69 -13.11 7.64
CA SER A 139 14.65 -12.11 7.21
C SER A 139 14.02 -10.73 7.43
N PRO A 140 14.63 -9.86 8.25
CA PRO A 140 14.10 -8.55 8.52
C PRO A 140 13.83 -7.79 7.21
N PRO A 141 12.64 -7.21 7.03
CA PRO A 141 12.35 -6.40 5.85
C PRO A 141 13.28 -5.19 5.84
N HIS A 142 14.03 -5.03 4.74
CA HIS A 142 14.90 -3.87 4.56
C HIS A 142 14.42 -3.04 3.38
N SER A 143 14.27 -1.73 3.60
CA SER A 143 13.87 -0.79 2.56
C SER A 143 14.53 0.55 2.82
N ASP A 144 14.94 1.22 1.74
CA ASP A 144 15.44 2.58 1.82
C ASP A 144 14.30 3.52 2.20
N GLN A 145 14.33 4.04 3.42
CA GLN A 145 13.24 4.82 4.01
C GLN A 145 13.18 6.25 3.46
N ILE A 146 14.25 6.78 2.87
CA ILE A 146 14.35 8.15 2.36
C ILE A 146 13.78 9.13 3.39
N TRP A 147 12.66 9.81 3.09
CA TRP A 147 11.98 10.72 4.02
C TRP A 147 10.75 10.10 4.70
N LEU A 148 10.16 9.03 4.11
CA LEU A 148 8.98 8.34 4.65
C LEU A 148 9.41 7.22 5.61
N LYS A 149 9.93 7.64 6.77
CA LYS A 149 10.51 6.75 7.78
C LYS A 149 9.43 6.04 8.60
N ARG A 150 9.75 4.85 9.08
CA ARG A 150 9.02 4.12 10.10
C ARG A 150 9.95 3.69 11.24
N ASN A 151 9.41 3.35 12.38
CA ASN A 151 10.18 2.76 13.47
C ASN A 151 10.75 1.39 13.05
N VAL A 152 11.93 1.07 13.55
CA VAL A 152 12.58 -0.23 13.27
C VAL A 152 11.88 -1.36 14.01
N GLN A 153 11.42 -1.08 15.22
CA GLN A 153 10.75 -2.04 16.10
C GLN A 153 9.34 -1.55 16.43
N VAL A 154 8.43 -2.51 16.51
CA VAL A 154 7.06 -2.28 16.97
C VAL A 154 7.08 -2.09 18.48
N THR A 155 6.45 -1.03 18.96
CA THR A 155 6.38 -0.72 20.39
C THR A 155 5.18 -1.42 21.05
N PRO A 156 5.18 -1.60 22.38
CA PRO A 156 3.99 -2.04 23.10
C PRO A 156 2.78 -1.14 22.87
N GLU A 157 3.00 0.17 22.77
CA GLU A 157 1.94 1.15 22.45
C GLU A 157 1.30 0.91 21.07
N ASP A 158 2.09 0.54 20.06
CA ASP A 158 1.57 0.17 18.73
C ASP A 158 0.65 -1.06 18.83
N ARG A 159 0.99 -2.04 19.69
CA ARG A 159 0.15 -3.22 19.95
C ARG A 159 -1.14 -2.89 20.70
N GLU A 160 -1.09 -1.97 21.64
CA GLU A 160 -2.30 -1.47 22.32
C GLU A 160 -3.22 -0.75 21.34
N LYS A 161 -2.69 0.12 20.49
CA LYS A 161 -3.43 0.78 19.41
C LYS A 161 -4.06 -0.23 18.44
N GLN A 162 -3.31 -1.29 18.09
CA GLN A 162 -3.83 -2.36 17.25
C GLN A 162 -5.01 -3.07 17.90
N LEU A 163 -4.88 -3.50 19.17
CA LEU A 163 -5.92 -4.22 19.90
C LEU A 163 -7.19 -3.36 20.07
N ALA A 164 -7.03 -2.07 20.32
CA ALA A 164 -8.14 -1.14 20.44
C ALA A 164 -8.87 -0.93 19.10
N ALA A 165 -8.14 -0.88 17.98
CA ALA A 165 -8.73 -0.58 16.68
C ALA A 165 -9.23 -1.84 15.93
N TYR A 166 -8.62 -3.01 16.16
CA TYR A 166 -8.90 -4.25 15.43
C TYR A 166 -9.06 -5.46 16.37
N PRO A 167 -10.02 -5.45 17.32
CA PRO A 167 -10.18 -6.51 18.31
C PRO A 167 -10.56 -7.87 17.69
N GLU A 168 -11.18 -7.88 16.51
CA GLU A 168 -11.58 -9.08 15.78
C GLU A 168 -10.43 -9.73 14.99
N LEU A 169 -9.29 -9.04 14.85
CA LEU A 169 -8.16 -9.56 14.08
C LEU A 169 -7.32 -10.51 14.93
N THR A 170 -7.78 -11.76 15.02
CA THR A 170 -7.15 -12.83 15.79
C THR A 170 -6.73 -13.99 14.90
N GLY A 171 -5.74 -14.78 15.35
CA GLY A 171 -5.35 -16.02 14.67
C GLY A 171 -6.52 -16.99 14.51
N ARG A 172 -6.39 -17.92 13.60
CA ARG A 172 -7.41 -18.92 13.28
C ARG A 172 -6.91 -20.30 13.63
N ARG A 173 -7.83 -21.13 14.11
CA ARG A 173 -7.59 -22.54 14.40
C ARG A 173 -8.43 -23.39 13.44
N TYR A 174 -7.78 -24.30 12.75
CA TYR A 174 -8.41 -25.19 11.79
C TYR A 174 -8.21 -26.64 12.20
N GLU A 175 -9.23 -27.47 12.01
CA GLU A 175 -9.15 -28.91 12.17
C GLU A 175 -8.38 -29.53 11.01
N GLY A 176 -7.44 -30.38 11.32
CA GLY A 176 -6.64 -31.12 10.34
C GLY A 176 -5.13 -31.00 10.53
N ALA A 177 -4.43 -31.90 9.88
CA ALA A 177 -2.98 -31.97 9.90
C ALA A 177 -2.33 -30.74 9.26
N LEU A 178 -1.15 -30.39 9.73
CA LEU A 178 -0.35 -29.25 9.28
C LEU A 178 -0.20 -29.18 7.76
N ASP A 179 0.04 -30.33 7.10
CA ASP A 179 0.27 -30.40 5.65
C ASP A 179 -0.95 -29.94 4.84
N ARG A 180 -2.16 -30.38 5.25
CA ARG A 180 -3.41 -29.99 4.60
C ARG A 180 -3.67 -28.47 4.74
N VAL A 181 -3.47 -27.95 5.94
CA VAL A 181 -3.65 -26.51 6.20
C VAL A 181 -2.58 -25.70 5.48
N LEU A 182 -1.34 -26.18 5.42
CA LEU A 182 -0.25 -25.53 4.70
C LEU A 182 -0.53 -25.44 3.19
N GLU A 183 -1.10 -26.48 2.59
CA GLU A 183 -1.50 -26.47 1.19
C GLU A 183 -2.57 -25.40 0.93
N ALA A 184 -3.61 -25.32 1.77
CA ALA A 184 -4.63 -24.29 1.69
C ALA A 184 -4.06 -22.89 1.88
N VAL A 185 -3.18 -22.69 2.87
CA VAL A 185 -2.48 -21.43 3.13
C VAL A 185 -1.69 -20.97 1.89
N ARG A 186 -0.95 -21.85 1.24
CA ARG A 186 -0.20 -21.54 0.02
C ARG A 186 -1.12 -21.21 -1.16
N LYS A 187 -2.20 -21.98 -1.33
CA LYS A 187 -3.21 -21.74 -2.38
C LYS A 187 -3.86 -20.37 -2.21
N VAL A 188 -4.35 -20.07 -1.00
CA VAL A 188 -4.99 -18.79 -0.69
C VAL A 188 -3.99 -17.62 -0.80
N ALA A 189 -2.75 -17.78 -0.32
CA ALA A 189 -1.71 -16.76 -0.47
C ALA A 189 -1.50 -16.40 -1.95
N LYS A 190 -1.41 -17.41 -2.83
CA LYS A 190 -1.27 -17.20 -4.27
C LYS A 190 -2.50 -16.50 -4.87
N MET A 191 -3.71 -16.91 -4.49
CA MET A 191 -4.96 -16.30 -4.97
C MET A 191 -5.12 -14.86 -4.50
N SER A 192 -4.66 -14.54 -3.27
CA SER A 192 -4.63 -13.19 -2.71
C SER A 192 -3.48 -12.32 -3.25
N GLY A 193 -2.75 -12.78 -4.26
CA GLY A 193 -1.64 -12.03 -4.85
C GLY A 193 -0.40 -11.89 -3.96
N MET A 194 -0.26 -12.77 -2.97
CA MET A 194 0.91 -12.84 -2.11
C MET A 194 2.00 -13.69 -2.77
N THR A 195 3.25 -13.21 -2.73
CA THR A 195 4.40 -13.95 -3.25
C THR A 195 5.25 -14.42 -2.09
N ILE A 196 5.25 -15.73 -1.83
CA ILE A 196 6.11 -16.34 -0.80
C ILE A 196 7.54 -16.36 -1.30
N THR A 197 8.45 -15.80 -0.51
CA THR A 197 9.88 -15.68 -0.84
C THR A 197 10.76 -16.61 -0.02
N ARG A 198 10.33 -16.98 1.19
CA ARG A 198 11.07 -17.84 2.12
C ARG A 198 10.10 -18.73 2.88
N SER A 199 10.57 -19.93 3.25
CA SER A 199 9.88 -20.84 4.15
C SER A 199 10.88 -21.43 5.14
N SER A 200 10.42 -21.72 6.36
CA SER A 200 11.18 -22.40 7.40
C SER A 200 10.27 -23.44 8.07
N GLY A 201 10.83 -24.59 8.42
CA GLY A 201 10.05 -25.70 9.00
C GLY A 201 9.28 -26.52 7.97
N ASP A 202 9.42 -26.20 6.68
CA ASP A 202 8.79 -26.90 5.57
C ASP A 202 9.61 -28.16 5.23
N THR A 203 9.31 -29.24 5.87
CA THR A 203 9.82 -30.55 5.47
C THR A 203 8.97 -31.00 4.30
N ALA A 204 9.47 -30.86 3.07
CA ALA A 204 8.80 -31.43 1.91
C ALA A 204 8.46 -32.90 2.19
N PRO A 205 7.20 -33.35 1.97
CA PRO A 205 6.86 -34.75 2.14
C PRO A 205 7.72 -35.57 1.17
N GLY A 206 8.65 -36.38 1.71
CA GLY A 206 9.52 -37.26 0.92
C GLY A 206 11.04 -37.07 1.06
N ARG A 207 11.52 -36.15 1.90
CA ARG A 207 12.93 -36.17 2.30
C ARG A 207 13.08 -36.85 3.66
N ASP A 208 13.53 -38.08 3.63
CA ASP A 208 13.94 -38.78 4.84
C ASP A 208 14.94 -37.93 5.65
N PRO A 209 14.80 -37.89 6.99
CA PRO A 209 15.75 -37.16 7.85
C PRO A 209 17.19 -37.65 7.72
N GLU A 210 17.42 -38.84 7.15
CA GLU A 210 18.74 -39.44 6.90
C GLU A 210 19.52 -38.81 5.73
N ASP A 211 18.86 -38.07 4.84
CA ASP A 211 19.49 -37.43 3.66
C ASP A 211 20.04 -36.02 3.93
N ARG A 212 20.21 -35.62 5.18
CA ARG A 212 20.99 -34.42 5.49
C ARG A 212 22.45 -34.72 5.30
N PRO A 213 23.18 -34.01 4.41
CA PRO A 213 24.63 -34.14 4.35
C PRO A 213 25.19 -33.77 5.72
N VAL A 214 25.62 -34.76 6.46
CA VAL A 214 26.38 -34.57 7.70
C VAL A 214 27.64 -33.85 7.31
N LYS A 215 27.72 -32.55 7.64
CA LYS A 215 28.93 -31.76 7.47
C LYS A 215 30.01 -32.42 8.30
N PRO A 216 31.09 -32.97 7.70
CA PRO A 216 32.11 -33.64 8.49
C PRO A 216 32.68 -32.69 9.52
N PRO A 217 32.94 -33.16 10.76
CA PRO A 217 33.57 -32.34 11.78
C PRO A 217 34.92 -31.84 11.22
N ARG A 218 35.16 -30.56 11.28
CA ARG A 218 36.48 -29.99 10.98
C ARG A 218 37.47 -30.63 11.94
N PRO A 219 38.61 -31.14 11.47
CA PRO A 219 39.67 -31.54 12.36
C PRO A 219 40.13 -30.34 13.13
N SER A 220 40.00 -30.33 14.42
CA SER A 220 40.71 -29.40 15.29
C SER A 220 42.15 -29.87 15.40
N ASP A 221 43.04 -29.24 14.69
CA ASP A 221 44.48 -29.27 15.00
C ASP A 221 44.63 -28.53 16.33
N ASP A 222 44.79 -29.23 17.40
CA ASP A 222 45.60 -28.87 18.55
C ASP A 222 45.68 -30.06 19.52
N ALA A 223 46.67 -30.90 19.23
CA ALA A 223 47.23 -31.79 20.24
C ALA A 223 48.26 -30.98 21.04
N VAL A 224 47.94 -30.63 22.25
CA VAL A 224 48.96 -30.30 23.25
C VAL A 224 48.63 -31.06 24.54
N ALA A 225 49.63 -31.77 24.94
CA ALA A 225 49.70 -32.65 26.09
C ALA A 225 49.63 -31.88 27.43
N ASP A 226 49.24 -32.69 28.44
CA ASP A 226 49.62 -32.56 29.84
C ASP A 226 49.11 -31.37 30.65
N ALA A 227 48.02 -31.57 31.36
CA ALA A 227 47.74 -30.86 32.61
C ALA A 227 46.85 -31.73 33.54
N PRO A 228 47.02 -31.66 34.85
CA PRO A 228 46.55 -32.62 35.81
C PRO A 228 45.03 -32.54 36.02
N ASP A 229 44.48 -33.68 36.38
CA ASP A 229 43.12 -34.07 36.73
C ASP A 229 42.42 -33.07 37.67
N ILE A 230 41.81 -32.05 37.13
CA ILE A 230 40.86 -31.20 37.85
C ILE A 230 39.46 -31.61 37.38
N VAL A 231 38.73 -32.28 38.26
CA VAL A 231 37.33 -32.63 38.07
C VAL A 231 36.56 -31.34 37.75
N PRO A 232 35.93 -31.22 36.56
CA PRO A 232 35.20 -30.02 36.22
C PRO A 232 33.96 -29.92 37.10
N VAL A 233 33.86 -28.87 37.92
CA VAL A 233 32.61 -28.50 38.56
C VAL A 233 31.61 -28.17 37.44
N PRO A 234 30.41 -28.76 37.46
CA PRO A 234 29.39 -28.41 36.44
C PRO A 234 29.02 -26.94 36.57
N THR A 235 29.54 -26.11 35.72
CA THR A 235 29.03 -24.74 35.53
C THR A 235 27.61 -24.87 35.01
N PRO A 236 26.63 -24.13 35.58
CA PRO A 236 25.29 -24.06 35.00
C PRO A 236 25.44 -23.61 33.54
N ARG A 237 25.02 -24.46 32.60
CA ARG A 237 24.98 -24.07 31.21
C ARG A 237 24.11 -22.81 31.10
N PRO A 238 24.57 -21.76 30.40
CA PRO A 238 23.66 -20.69 30.00
C PRO A 238 22.42 -21.36 29.38
N TYR A 239 21.26 -20.93 29.79
CA TYR A 239 20.00 -21.36 29.18
C TYR A 239 20.14 -21.14 27.69
N ASP A 240 20.35 -22.22 26.93
CA ASP A 240 20.54 -22.11 25.49
C ASP A 240 19.21 -21.63 24.87
N ASP A 241 19.14 -20.36 24.56
CA ASP A 241 18.08 -19.78 23.71
C ASP A 241 17.89 -20.60 22.43
N ASP A 242 18.91 -21.31 21.98
CA ASP A 242 18.86 -22.17 20.81
C ASP A 242 18.07 -23.45 21.06
N VAL A 243 18.09 -24.00 22.29
CA VAL A 243 17.23 -25.15 22.65
C VAL A 243 15.76 -24.71 22.76
N ALA A 244 15.52 -23.53 23.32
CA ALA A 244 14.17 -22.96 23.33
C ALA A 244 13.66 -22.63 21.89
N LYS A 245 14.54 -22.23 21.00
CA LYS A 245 14.24 -22.07 19.56
C LYS A 245 13.99 -23.40 18.86
N LEU A 246 14.76 -24.45 19.17
CA LEU A 246 14.55 -25.79 18.64
C LEU A 246 13.23 -26.41 19.14
N ILE A 247 12.88 -26.21 20.41
CA ILE A 247 11.59 -26.70 20.97
C ILE A 247 10.40 -25.92 20.38
N ARG A 248 10.55 -24.59 20.14
CA ARG A 248 9.53 -23.78 19.47
C ARG A 248 9.44 -24.03 17.97
N GLY A 249 10.51 -24.51 17.34
CA GLY A 249 10.58 -24.80 15.91
C GLY A 249 10.21 -26.23 15.53
N ALA A 250 10.01 -27.12 16.50
CA ALA A 250 9.88 -28.55 16.22
C ALA A 250 8.57 -28.95 15.51
N ASN A 251 7.49 -28.12 15.58
CA ASN A 251 6.19 -28.46 15.00
C ASN A 251 5.52 -27.26 14.32
N GLY A 252 6.24 -26.43 13.59
CA GLY A 252 5.67 -25.28 12.95
C GLY A 252 6.32 -24.90 11.62
N VAL A 253 5.51 -24.38 10.70
CA VAL A 253 5.95 -23.84 9.42
C VAL A 253 5.77 -22.32 9.43
N THR A 254 6.79 -21.62 8.98
CA THR A 254 6.73 -20.17 8.80
C THR A 254 7.00 -19.82 7.34
N LEU A 255 6.09 -19.07 6.74
CA LEU A 255 6.17 -18.59 5.36
C LEU A 255 6.32 -17.07 5.37
N GLN A 256 7.38 -16.55 4.75
CA GLN A 256 7.57 -15.13 4.58
C GLN A 256 7.42 -14.76 3.11
N GLY A 257 6.76 -13.65 2.85
CA GLY A 257 6.51 -13.18 1.50
C GLY A 257 6.23 -11.69 1.42
N THR A 258 5.75 -11.28 0.28
CA THR A 258 5.40 -9.90 -0.01
C THR A 258 4.07 -9.83 -0.74
N THR A 259 3.34 -8.74 -0.53
CA THR A 259 2.12 -8.44 -1.27
C THR A 259 2.08 -6.98 -1.70
N ARG A 260 1.13 -6.64 -2.57
CA ARG A 260 0.93 -5.27 -3.06
C ARG A 260 -0.55 -4.95 -3.10
N THR A 261 -0.91 -3.74 -2.68
CA THR A 261 -2.29 -3.25 -2.86
C THR A 261 -2.66 -3.22 -4.34
N LEU A 262 -3.93 -3.51 -4.62
CA LEU A 262 -4.43 -3.67 -5.99
C LEU A 262 -4.26 -2.39 -6.84
N ILE A 263 -4.68 -1.24 -6.32
CA ILE A 263 -4.74 0.03 -7.07
C ILE A 263 -3.38 0.74 -7.05
N LEU A 264 -2.88 1.10 -5.87
CA LEU A 264 -1.65 1.90 -5.73
C LEU A 264 -0.39 1.07 -5.86
N GLY A 265 -0.45 -0.25 -5.67
CA GLY A 265 0.73 -1.12 -5.70
C GLY A 265 1.64 -0.94 -4.49
N LEU A 266 1.13 -0.40 -3.37
CA LEU A 266 1.89 -0.26 -2.13
C LEU A 266 2.37 -1.63 -1.66
N ARG A 267 3.63 -1.71 -1.25
CA ARG A 267 4.28 -2.97 -0.90
C ARG A 267 4.21 -3.23 0.60
N PHE A 268 3.80 -4.45 0.94
CA PHE A 268 3.76 -4.96 2.30
C PHE A 268 4.59 -6.24 2.38
N ASP A 269 5.24 -6.42 3.53
CA ASP A 269 5.88 -7.67 3.88
C ASP A 269 4.91 -8.47 4.76
N ILE A 270 4.83 -9.76 4.51
CA ILE A 270 3.93 -10.68 5.22
C ILE A 270 4.72 -11.84 5.81
N ILE A 271 4.25 -12.33 6.92
CA ILE A 271 4.71 -13.59 7.49
C ILE A 271 3.50 -14.37 8.00
N ILE A 272 3.43 -15.64 7.66
CA ILE A 272 2.37 -16.56 8.06
C ILE A 272 3.05 -17.67 8.85
N ARG A 273 2.59 -17.88 10.08
CA ARG A 273 3.08 -18.91 10.96
C ARG A 273 1.98 -19.95 11.19
N LEU A 274 2.31 -21.21 10.93
CA LEU A 274 1.47 -22.35 11.25
C LEU A 274 2.08 -23.07 12.43
N ARG A 275 1.28 -23.43 13.44
CA ARG A 275 1.66 -24.23 14.59
C ARG A 275 0.73 -25.40 14.71
N GLU A 276 1.28 -26.60 14.78
CA GLU A 276 0.50 -27.80 15.03
C GLU A 276 0.21 -27.92 16.54
N GLU A 277 -1.06 -28.09 16.88
CA GLU A 277 -1.56 -28.25 18.24
C GLU A 277 -2.49 -29.47 18.30
N ALA A 278 -1.96 -30.61 18.76
CA ALA A 278 -2.69 -31.88 18.83
C ALA A 278 -3.36 -32.25 17.48
N GLU A 279 -4.68 -32.07 17.35
CA GLU A 279 -5.47 -32.40 16.14
C GLU A 279 -5.80 -31.17 15.29
N THR A 280 -5.29 -29.99 15.68
CA THR A 280 -5.60 -28.74 15.02
C THR A 280 -4.33 -28.00 14.60
N THR A 281 -4.45 -27.16 13.58
CA THR A 281 -3.38 -26.25 13.15
C THR A 281 -3.79 -24.81 13.40
N PHE A 282 -2.98 -24.09 14.16
CA PHE A 282 -3.16 -22.68 14.42
C PHE A 282 -2.40 -21.85 13.40
N VAL A 283 -3.08 -20.87 12.81
CA VAL A 283 -2.52 -20.00 11.77
C VAL A 283 -2.53 -18.55 12.21
N ASP A 284 -1.34 -17.96 12.25
CA ASP A 284 -1.10 -16.54 12.49
C ASP A 284 -0.61 -15.86 11.24
N ILE A 285 -1.02 -14.62 11.04
CA ILE A 285 -0.49 -13.75 10.01
C ILE A 285 -0.03 -12.41 10.60
N ARG A 286 1.10 -11.92 10.13
CA ARG A 286 1.61 -10.58 10.41
C ARG A 286 1.87 -9.88 9.10
N VAL A 287 1.41 -8.64 8.98
CA VAL A 287 1.56 -7.80 7.80
C VAL A 287 2.17 -6.47 8.20
N ALA A 288 3.20 -6.04 7.51
CA ALA A 288 3.87 -4.78 7.79
C ALA A 288 4.05 -3.95 6.52
N SER A 289 3.74 -2.65 6.61
CA SER A 289 4.06 -1.70 5.56
C SER A 289 5.59 -1.49 5.47
N ARG A 290 6.11 -1.32 4.26
CA ARG A 290 7.54 -1.03 4.07
C ARG A 290 7.91 0.40 4.42
N TYR A 291 7.00 1.35 4.31
CA TYR A 291 7.25 2.78 4.42
C TYR A 291 6.20 3.46 5.28
N GLY A 292 6.66 4.46 6.03
CA GLY A 292 5.80 5.29 6.87
C GLY A 292 5.35 4.61 8.15
N GLN A 293 5.11 5.42 9.18
CA GLN A 293 4.61 4.96 10.46
C GLN A 293 3.11 4.61 10.38
N HIS A 294 2.37 5.29 9.51
CA HIS A 294 0.94 5.09 9.30
C HIS A 294 0.68 4.36 7.97
N ASP A 295 0.10 3.17 8.03
CA ASP A 295 -0.19 2.33 6.87
C ASP A 295 -1.59 2.54 6.25
N LEU A 296 -2.33 3.53 6.74
CA LEU A 296 -3.71 3.82 6.35
C LEU A 296 -4.69 2.64 6.59
N GLY A 297 -4.34 1.70 7.49
CA GLY A 297 -5.13 0.52 7.83
C GLY A 297 -5.05 -0.60 6.78
N PHE A 298 -4.19 -0.50 5.79
CA PHE A 298 -4.06 -1.54 4.76
C PHE A 298 -3.50 -2.87 5.30
N SER A 299 -2.60 -2.83 6.30
CA SER A 299 -2.09 -4.07 6.90
C SER A 299 -3.19 -4.91 7.53
N ALA A 300 -4.11 -4.28 8.25
CA ALA A 300 -5.24 -4.94 8.88
C ALA A 300 -6.24 -5.49 7.84
N GLU A 301 -6.51 -4.73 6.76
CA GLU A 301 -7.36 -5.18 5.65
C GLU A 301 -6.76 -6.40 4.94
N ILE A 302 -5.46 -6.35 4.60
CA ILE A 302 -4.76 -7.46 3.95
C ILE A 302 -4.81 -8.73 4.82
N ALA A 303 -4.55 -8.59 6.14
CA ALA A 303 -4.60 -9.71 7.07
C ALA A 303 -6.03 -10.27 7.21
N GLY A 304 -7.03 -9.40 7.37
CA GLY A 304 -8.43 -9.78 7.49
C GLY A 304 -8.99 -10.45 6.24
N ASP A 305 -8.70 -9.91 5.07
CA ASP A 305 -9.16 -10.47 3.79
C ASP A 305 -8.50 -11.82 3.50
N TYR A 306 -7.21 -11.96 3.85
CA TYR A 306 -6.52 -13.24 3.75
C TYR A 306 -7.15 -14.31 4.66
N LEU A 307 -7.43 -13.97 5.94
CA LEU A 307 -8.07 -14.91 6.87
C LEU A 307 -9.47 -15.30 6.43
N LYS A 308 -10.27 -14.37 5.92
CA LYS A 308 -11.60 -14.68 5.36
C LYS A 308 -11.51 -15.63 4.15
N ALA A 309 -10.54 -15.40 3.26
CA ALA A 309 -10.31 -16.28 2.12
C ALA A 309 -9.83 -17.68 2.57
N LEU A 310 -9.03 -17.76 3.64
CA LEU A 310 -8.58 -19.02 4.21
C LEU A 310 -9.73 -19.76 4.90
N ASP A 311 -10.58 -19.05 5.64
CA ASP A 311 -11.81 -19.60 6.24
C ASP A 311 -12.71 -20.20 5.15
N ALA A 312 -12.90 -19.48 4.05
CA ALA A 312 -13.71 -19.95 2.91
C ALA A 312 -13.14 -21.22 2.27
N GLU A 313 -11.82 -21.29 2.08
CA GLU A 313 -11.15 -22.46 1.49
C GLU A 313 -11.22 -23.70 2.40
N LEU A 314 -10.95 -23.55 3.70
CA LEU A 314 -10.87 -24.66 4.63
C LEU A 314 -12.24 -25.13 5.13
N LEU A 315 -13.22 -24.22 5.26
CA LEU A 315 -14.60 -24.56 5.65
C LEU A 315 -15.47 -25.01 4.46
N GLY A 316 -14.91 -25.04 3.25
CA GLY A 316 -15.63 -25.48 2.06
C GLY A 316 -16.71 -24.50 1.58
N ILE A 317 -16.69 -23.25 2.03
CA ILE A 317 -17.66 -22.21 1.62
C ILE A 317 -17.27 -21.59 0.25
N ALA A 318 -16.05 -21.83 -0.20
CA ALA A 318 -15.49 -21.28 -1.44
C ALA A 318 -15.97 -21.97 -2.74
N GLY A 319 -16.97 -22.82 -2.69
CA GLY A 319 -17.42 -23.66 -3.82
C GLY A 319 -18.88 -23.50 -4.20
N GLY A 320 -19.47 -22.30 -3.95
CA GLY A 320 -20.84 -22.01 -4.38
C GLY A 320 -20.89 -20.98 -5.51
#